data_c64b5e795aaf5dceea831a9afd1cd2a1
#
_entry.id   c64b5e795aaf5dceea831a9afd1cd2a1
#
_cell.length_a   1.000
_cell.length_b   1.000
_cell.length_c   1.000
_cell.angle_alpha   90.00
_cell.angle_beta   90.00
_cell.angle_gamma   90.00
#
_symmetry.space_group_name_H-M   'P 1'
#
loop_
_entity.id
_entity.type
_entity.pdbx_description
1 polymer ?
#
loop_
_entity_poly.entity_id
_entity_poly.type
_entity_poly.pdbx_seq_one_letter_code
_entity_poly.pdbx_strand_id
1 'polypeptide(L)'
;WDTAVSSLVNQGHNALAGMETGRMGSRHPNLVPYRVFRASDGWFAIGVGTSGQWEKMVDALSLSVPRSWNENRVRIEKREEVERLVQGTIVEYTRAELEELLHGVPCAPVNTISEALDDPQSKSRGNVIEYSGVPTLASPFRFISSTE
;
A
#
# COMPACT_ATOMS: atom_id res chain seq x y z
N TRP A 1 13.72 -23.17 5.46
CA TRP A 1 12.50 -23.63 4.77
C TRP A 1 11.24 -23.13 5.48
N ASP A 2 11.14 -23.29 6.79
CA ASP A 2 9.95 -22.92 7.59
C ASP A 2 9.58 -21.43 7.45
N THR A 3 10.57 -20.55 7.50
CA THR A 3 10.38 -19.10 7.26
C THR A 3 9.82 -18.83 5.87
N ALA A 4 10.33 -19.52 4.83
CA ALA A 4 9.88 -19.36 3.47
C ALA A 4 8.41 -19.81 3.31
N VAL A 5 8.03 -20.94 3.93
CA VAL A 5 6.64 -21.42 3.94
C VAL A 5 5.73 -20.48 4.73
N SER A 6 6.19 -20.02 5.91
CA SER A 6 5.41 -19.07 6.73
C SER A 6 5.19 -17.72 6.01
N SER A 7 6.10 -17.29 5.13
CA SER A 7 5.97 -16.06 4.37
C SER A 7 4.88 -16.11 3.28
N LEU A 8 4.32 -17.28 2.96
CA LEU A 8 3.19 -17.41 2.03
C LEU A 8 1.91 -16.76 2.56
N VAL A 9 1.79 -16.61 3.88
CA VAL A 9 0.70 -15.88 4.57
C VAL A 9 -0.68 -16.25 3.99
N ASN A 10 -1.39 -15.28 3.42
CA ASN A 10 -2.75 -15.44 2.90
C ASN A 10 -2.83 -16.43 1.72
N GLN A 11 -1.83 -16.47 0.86
CA GLN A 11 -1.79 -17.42 -0.26
C GLN A 11 -1.66 -18.86 0.24
N GLY A 12 -0.84 -19.08 1.27
CA GLY A 12 -0.73 -20.40 1.89
C GLY A 12 -2.06 -20.86 2.52
N HIS A 13 -2.76 -19.99 3.23
CA HIS A 13 -4.09 -20.29 3.79
C HIS A 13 -5.13 -20.56 2.72
N ASN A 14 -5.16 -19.77 1.65
CA ASN A 14 -6.07 -19.98 0.52
C ASN A 14 -5.83 -21.35 -0.14
N ALA A 15 -4.58 -21.72 -0.37
CA ALA A 15 -4.23 -23.04 -0.92
C ALA A 15 -4.68 -24.18 0.00
N LEU A 16 -4.46 -24.06 1.33
CA LEU A 16 -4.92 -25.05 2.30
C LEU A 16 -6.45 -25.15 2.36
N ALA A 17 -7.16 -24.07 2.06
CA ALA A 17 -8.62 -24.05 1.95
C ALA A 17 -9.13 -24.58 0.58
N GLY A 18 -8.26 -25.08 -0.27
CA GLY A 18 -8.62 -25.59 -1.61
C GLY A 18 -8.95 -24.50 -2.63
N MET A 19 -8.59 -23.27 -2.37
CA MET A 19 -8.77 -22.15 -3.30
C MET A 19 -7.62 -22.12 -4.31
N GLU A 20 -7.93 -21.78 -5.56
CA GLU A 20 -6.89 -21.53 -6.56
C GLU A 20 -6.03 -20.33 -6.15
N THR A 21 -4.73 -20.51 -6.16
CA THR A 21 -3.75 -19.47 -5.85
C THR A 21 -2.84 -19.24 -7.04
N GLY A 22 -2.41 -17.99 -7.25
CA GLY A 22 -1.57 -17.63 -8.37
C GLY A 22 -0.88 -16.30 -8.19
N ARG A 23 -0.20 -15.84 -9.22
CA ARG A 23 0.46 -14.53 -9.22
C ARG A 23 -0.60 -13.43 -9.36
N MET A 24 -0.61 -12.51 -8.40
CA MET A 24 -1.58 -11.41 -8.34
C MET A 24 -0.93 -10.03 -8.50
N GLY A 25 0.37 -9.98 -8.77
CA GLY A 25 1.12 -8.72 -8.78
C GLY A 25 1.12 -8.09 -7.39
N SER A 26 0.73 -6.81 -7.31
CA SER A 26 0.59 -6.09 -6.03
C SER A 26 -0.77 -6.27 -5.35
N ARG A 27 -1.67 -7.07 -5.90
CA ARG A 27 -3.03 -7.28 -5.37
C ARG A 27 -3.02 -8.14 -4.11
N HIS A 28 -3.79 -7.74 -3.10
CA HIS A 28 -4.08 -8.59 -1.96
C HIS A 28 -5.16 -9.63 -2.34
N PRO A 29 -5.01 -10.92 -1.98
CA PRO A 29 -5.98 -11.95 -2.38
C PRO A 29 -7.38 -11.73 -1.79
N ASN A 30 -7.47 -11.27 -0.54
CA ASN A 30 -8.70 -11.27 0.24
C ASN A 30 -9.24 -9.86 0.57
N LEU A 31 -8.64 -8.79 0.03
CA LEU A 31 -9.08 -7.40 0.25
C LEU A 31 -9.13 -6.64 -1.08
N VAL A 32 -10.17 -5.79 -1.24
CA VAL A 32 -10.39 -5.00 -2.46
C VAL A 32 -10.98 -3.63 -2.11
N PRO A 33 -10.40 -2.53 -2.63
CA PRO A 33 -9.13 -2.46 -3.34
C PRO A 33 -7.94 -2.56 -2.37
N TYR A 34 -6.94 -3.31 -2.72
CA TYR A 34 -5.68 -3.39 -2.00
C TYR A 34 -4.58 -3.73 -2.99
N ARG A 35 -3.96 -2.70 -3.59
CA ARG A 35 -2.92 -2.84 -4.60
C ARG A 35 -2.26 -1.50 -4.92
N VAL A 36 -1.30 -1.53 -5.83
CA VAL A 36 -0.72 -0.33 -6.44
C VAL A 36 -1.56 0.10 -7.65
N PHE A 37 -1.84 1.41 -7.74
CA PHE A 37 -2.54 2.09 -8.83
C PHE A 37 -1.62 3.09 -9.53
N ARG A 38 -1.95 3.47 -10.75
CA ARG A 38 -1.22 4.49 -11.49
C ARG A 38 -1.87 5.86 -11.22
N ALA A 39 -1.15 6.76 -10.57
CA ALA A 39 -1.45 8.19 -10.48
C ALA A 39 -0.91 8.92 -11.71
N SER A 40 -1.21 10.21 -11.86
CA SER A 40 -0.76 11.01 -13.01
C SER A 40 0.76 11.10 -13.11
N ASP A 41 1.45 11.15 -11.98
CA ASP A 41 2.89 11.36 -11.86
C ASP A 41 3.69 10.12 -11.39
N GLY A 42 3.02 8.99 -11.07
CA GLY A 42 3.74 7.81 -10.58
C GLY A 42 2.83 6.69 -10.12
N TRP A 43 3.36 5.80 -9.30
CA TRP A 43 2.62 4.70 -8.68
C TRP A 43 2.22 5.04 -7.25
N PHE A 44 1.02 4.64 -6.86
CA PHE A 44 0.43 4.93 -5.55
C PHE A 44 -0.21 3.67 -4.97
N ALA A 45 0.16 3.28 -3.76
CA ALA A 45 -0.37 2.13 -3.06
C ALA A 45 -1.60 2.51 -2.24
N ILE A 46 -2.66 1.72 -2.32
CA ILE A 46 -3.87 1.87 -1.50
C ILE A 46 -4.21 0.51 -0.89
N GLY A 47 -4.53 0.49 0.41
CA GLY A 47 -4.89 -0.71 1.15
C GLY A 47 -6.17 -0.55 1.96
N VAL A 48 -7.32 -0.84 1.36
CA VAL A 48 -8.61 -0.82 2.06
C VAL A 48 -8.82 -2.14 2.79
N GLY A 49 -8.70 -2.13 4.10
CA GLY A 49 -8.86 -3.31 4.96
C GLY A 49 -10.22 -3.39 5.68
N THR A 50 -10.93 -2.27 5.82
CA THR A 50 -12.21 -2.20 6.55
C THR A 50 -13.28 -1.46 5.74
N SER A 51 -14.57 -1.67 6.12
CA SER A 51 -15.68 -0.96 5.49
C SER A 51 -15.60 0.56 5.72
N GLY A 52 -15.15 1.00 6.89
CA GLY A 52 -14.99 2.42 7.17
C GLY A 52 -13.89 3.09 6.33
N GLN A 53 -12.80 2.36 6.00
CA GLN A 53 -11.78 2.85 5.06
C GLN A 53 -12.30 2.90 3.63
N TRP A 54 -13.15 1.93 3.25
CA TRP A 54 -13.84 1.94 1.96
C TRP A 54 -14.74 3.17 1.83
N GLU A 55 -15.60 3.43 2.81
CA GLU A 55 -16.50 4.58 2.81
C GLU A 55 -15.73 5.89 2.71
N LYS A 56 -14.68 6.06 3.51
CA LYS A 56 -13.80 7.24 3.44
C LYS A 56 -13.19 7.43 2.04
N MET A 57 -12.73 6.35 1.42
CA MET A 57 -12.15 6.42 0.08
C MET A 57 -13.21 6.78 -0.97
N VAL A 58 -14.40 6.19 -0.88
CA VAL A 58 -15.55 6.49 -1.78
C VAL A 58 -15.92 7.96 -1.69
N ASP A 59 -16.04 8.48 -0.47
CA ASP A 59 -16.39 9.88 -0.23
C ASP A 59 -15.29 10.82 -0.73
N ALA A 60 -14.03 10.55 -0.37
CA ALA A 60 -12.88 11.37 -0.76
C ALA A 60 -12.71 11.45 -2.28
N LEU A 61 -12.86 10.33 -2.98
CA LEU A 61 -12.76 10.26 -4.45
C LEU A 61 -14.08 10.54 -5.16
N SER A 62 -15.15 10.88 -4.43
CA SER A 62 -16.49 11.13 -4.97
C SER A 62 -17.00 10.02 -5.89
N LEU A 63 -16.73 8.75 -5.52
CA LEU A 63 -17.10 7.60 -6.33
C LEU A 63 -18.60 7.30 -6.24
N SER A 64 -19.24 7.12 -7.38
CA SER A 64 -20.63 6.64 -7.44
C SER A 64 -20.64 5.11 -7.48
N VAL A 65 -20.94 4.46 -6.36
CA VAL A 65 -20.88 3.01 -6.20
C VAL A 65 -22.16 2.42 -5.61
N PRO A 66 -22.53 1.18 -5.95
CA PRO A 66 -23.64 0.50 -5.30
C PRO A 66 -23.40 0.32 -3.80
N ARG A 67 -24.42 0.48 -2.97
CA ARG A 67 -24.33 0.30 -1.51
C ARG A 67 -23.82 -1.10 -1.12
N SER A 68 -24.09 -2.12 -1.94
CA SER A 68 -23.61 -3.49 -1.71
C SER A 68 -22.07 -3.60 -1.70
N TRP A 69 -21.36 -2.62 -2.30
CA TRP A 69 -19.90 -2.60 -2.29
C TRP A 69 -19.30 -2.21 -0.93
N ASN A 70 -20.11 -1.84 0.06
CA ASN A 70 -19.63 -1.68 1.44
C ASN A 70 -19.16 -3.01 2.03
N GLU A 71 -19.63 -4.14 1.52
CA GLU A 71 -19.15 -5.47 1.90
C GLU A 71 -17.91 -5.87 1.09
N ASN A 72 -16.80 -6.18 1.78
CA ASN A 72 -15.57 -6.62 1.10
C ASN A 72 -15.78 -7.89 0.25
N ARG A 73 -16.65 -8.80 0.68
CA ARG A 73 -17.00 -10.00 -0.10
C ARG A 73 -17.53 -9.64 -1.49
N VAL A 74 -18.43 -8.68 -1.57
CA VAL A 74 -18.99 -8.22 -2.85
C VAL A 74 -17.90 -7.55 -3.70
N ARG A 75 -17.01 -6.76 -3.08
CA ARG A 75 -15.88 -6.16 -3.81
C ARG A 75 -14.89 -7.21 -4.34
N ILE A 76 -14.69 -8.32 -3.62
CA ILE A 76 -13.86 -9.45 -4.12
C ILE A 76 -14.50 -10.06 -5.35
N GLU A 77 -15.80 -10.34 -5.32
CA GLU A 77 -16.55 -10.88 -6.46
C GLU A 77 -16.54 -9.92 -7.68
N LYS A 78 -16.50 -8.62 -7.42
CA LYS A 78 -16.48 -7.54 -8.41
C LYS A 78 -15.11 -6.87 -8.60
N ARG A 79 -14.05 -7.55 -8.23
CA ARG A 79 -12.68 -7.02 -8.16
C ARG A 79 -12.28 -6.18 -9.36
N GLU A 80 -12.42 -6.71 -10.55
CA GLU A 80 -12.00 -6.03 -11.78
C GLU A 80 -12.82 -4.74 -12.04
N GLU A 81 -14.09 -4.74 -11.67
CA GLU A 81 -14.97 -3.59 -11.82
C GLU A 81 -14.61 -2.49 -10.80
N VAL A 82 -14.43 -2.87 -9.53
CA VAL A 82 -14.02 -1.96 -8.46
C VAL A 82 -12.66 -1.34 -8.76
N GLU A 83 -11.66 -2.16 -9.09
CA GLU A 83 -10.31 -1.67 -9.35
C GLU A 83 -10.24 -0.79 -10.60
N ARG A 84 -11.03 -1.08 -11.63
CA ARG A 84 -11.11 -0.24 -12.82
C ARG A 84 -11.72 1.13 -12.52
N LEU A 85 -12.79 1.19 -11.73
CA LEU A 85 -13.40 2.45 -11.30
C LEU A 85 -12.40 3.30 -10.49
N VAL A 86 -11.77 2.70 -9.50
CA VAL A 86 -10.76 3.36 -8.65
C VAL A 86 -9.58 3.84 -9.50
N GLN A 87 -9.06 3.01 -10.41
CA GLN A 87 -7.97 3.39 -11.31
C GLN A 87 -8.34 4.57 -12.22
N GLY A 88 -9.56 4.56 -12.76
CA GLY A 88 -10.04 5.64 -13.64
C GLY A 88 -10.11 7.00 -12.94
N THR A 89 -10.33 7.01 -11.63
CA THR A 89 -10.34 8.24 -10.83
C THR A 89 -8.94 8.63 -10.38
N ILE A 90 -8.15 7.68 -9.88
CA ILE A 90 -6.81 7.96 -9.33
C ILE A 90 -5.85 8.54 -10.38
N VAL A 91 -5.98 8.15 -11.63
CA VAL A 91 -5.10 8.62 -12.71
C VAL A 91 -5.17 10.14 -12.94
N GLU A 92 -6.23 10.80 -12.51
CA GLU A 92 -6.43 12.26 -12.63
C GLU A 92 -5.65 13.05 -11.56
N TYR A 93 -5.14 12.40 -10.51
CA TYR A 93 -4.47 13.03 -9.38
C TYR A 93 -2.98 12.72 -9.36
N THR A 94 -2.20 13.65 -8.81
CA THR A 94 -0.80 13.41 -8.43
C THR A 94 -0.74 12.58 -7.13
N ARG A 95 0.41 11.97 -6.86
CA ARG A 95 0.66 11.24 -5.62
C ARG A 95 0.48 12.11 -4.37
N ALA A 96 0.93 13.37 -4.42
CA ALA A 96 0.79 14.32 -3.33
C ALA A 96 -0.69 14.68 -3.05
N GLU A 97 -1.47 14.96 -4.10
CA GLU A 97 -2.91 15.21 -3.96
C GLU A 97 -3.64 14.00 -3.37
N LEU A 98 -3.26 12.78 -3.76
CA LEU A 98 -3.85 11.55 -3.22
C LEU A 98 -3.52 11.34 -1.74
N GLU A 99 -2.32 11.68 -1.27
CA GLU A 99 -1.97 11.60 0.15
C GLU A 99 -2.83 12.55 0.99
N GLU A 100 -3.09 13.77 0.52
CA GLU A 100 -3.96 14.71 1.20
C GLU A 100 -5.43 14.27 1.16
N LEU A 101 -5.90 13.88 -0.03
CA LEU A 101 -7.31 13.53 -0.27
C LEU A 101 -7.72 12.26 0.50
N LEU A 102 -6.85 11.25 0.53
CA LEU A 102 -7.11 9.96 1.15
C LEU A 102 -6.70 9.90 2.63
N HIS A 103 -6.65 11.04 3.32
CA HIS A 103 -6.32 11.06 4.74
C HIS A 103 -7.22 10.12 5.55
N GLY A 104 -6.58 9.18 6.29
CA GLY A 104 -7.26 8.14 7.07
C GLY A 104 -7.66 6.88 6.29
N VAL A 105 -7.23 6.76 5.04
CA VAL A 105 -7.16 5.52 4.28
C VAL A 105 -5.68 5.09 4.22
N PRO A 106 -5.32 3.84 4.49
CA PRO A 106 -3.95 3.38 4.32
C PRO A 106 -3.50 3.50 2.87
N CYS A 107 -2.60 4.43 2.62
CA CYS A 107 -2.08 4.70 1.28
C CYS A 107 -0.69 5.35 1.37
N ALA A 108 0.08 5.24 0.30
CA ALA A 108 1.38 5.89 0.17
C ALA A 108 1.85 5.93 -1.29
N PRO A 109 2.70 6.90 -1.67
CA PRO A 109 3.40 6.86 -2.94
C PRO A 109 4.35 5.66 -3.01
N VAL A 110 4.52 5.12 -4.20
CA VAL A 110 5.58 4.14 -4.47
C VAL A 110 6.80 4.91 -4.95
N ASN A 111 7.73 5.11 -4.04
CA ASN A 111 8.92 5.90 -4.27
C ASN A 111 10.00 5.14 -5.05
N THR A 112 10.77 5.84 -5.86
CA THR A 112 12.07 5.39 -6.33
C THR A 112 13.05 5.34 -5.14
N ILE A 113 14.20 4.71 -5.32
CA ILE A 113 15.25 4.67 -4.28
C ILE A 113 15.67 6.09 -3.89
N SER A 114 15.87 6.98 -4.86
CA SER A 114 16.25 8.36 -4.60
C SER A 114 15.19 9.13 -3.82
N GLU A 115 13.92 9.01 -4.21
CA GLU A 115 12.79 9.62 -3.49
C GLU A 115 12.70 9.09 -2.06
N ALA A 116 12.88 7.77 -1.85
CA ALA A 116 12.83 7.17 -0.51
C ALA A 116 13.99 7.64 0.38
N LEU A 117 15.18 7.86 -0.15
CA LEU A 117 16.32 8.40 0.60
C LEU A 117 16.14 9.89 0.91
N ASP A 118 15.45 10.63 0.03
CA ASP A 118 15.19 12.06 0.19
C ASP A 118 13.93 12.36 1.03
N ASP A 119 13.16 11.36 1.37
CA ASP A 119 11.93 11.44 2.15
C ASP A 119 12.16 12.08 3.53
N PRO A 120 11.25 12.96 4.02
CA PRO A 120 11.37 13.58 5.34
C PRO A 120 11.57 12.58 6.48
N GLN A 121 10.93 11.40 6.43
CA GLN A 121 11.10 10.34 7.41
C GLN A 121 12.51 9.76 7.36
N SER A 122 13.04 9.53 6.18
CA SER A 122 14.42 9.04 5.98
C SER A 122 15.46 10.02 6.56
N LYS A 123 15.27 11.30 6.27
CA LYS A 123 16.10 12.40 6.82
C LYS A 123 15.99 12.50 8.34
N SER A 124 14.77 12.52 8.87
CA SER A 124 14.51 12.56 10.32
C SER A 124 15.12 11.37 11.06
N ARG A 125 15.15 10.21 10.41
CA ARG A 125 15.75 8.98 10.97
C ARG A 125 17.27 8.91 10.79
N GLY A 126 17.89 9.81 10.03
CA GLY A 126 19.30 9.76 9.72
C GLY A 126 19.70 8.47 8.97
N ASN A 127 18.89 8.06 8.00
CA ASN A 127 19.13 6.84 7.25
C ASN A 127 20.31 6.97 6.28
N VAL A 128 20.72 8.21 5.96
CA VAL A 128 21.94 8.50 5.20
C VAL A 128 22.91 9.21 6.12
N ILE A 129 24.13 8.72 6.19
CA ILE A 129 25.24 9.31 6.96
C ILE A 129 26.43 9.56 6.03
N GLU A 130 27.33 10.40 6.44
CA GLU A 130 28.63 10.58 5.79
C GLU A 130 29.68 9.72 6.49
N TYR A 131 30.37 8.87 5.74
CA TYR A 131 31.51 8.10 6.23
C TYR A 131 32.71 8.36 5.32
N SER A 132 33.76 8.94 5.91
CA SER A 132 35.02 9.30 5.19
C SER A 132 34.77 10.15 3.94
N GLY A 133 33.84 11.13 4.00
CA GLY A 133 33.49 12.00 2.88
C GLY A 133 32.56 11.37 1.83
N VAL A 134 32.03 10.17 2.08
CA VAL A 134 31.14 9.47 1.16
C VAL A 134 29.76 9.25 1.80
N PRO A 135 28.65 9.71 1.17
CA PRO A 135 27.30 9.37 1.62
C PRO A 135 27.09 7.85 1.60
N THR A 136 26.62 7.31 2.71
CA THR A 136 26.37 5.88 2.86
C THR A 136 25.10 5.64 3.69
N LEU A 137 24.54 4.43 3.58
CA LEU A 137 23.39 4.05 4.39
C LEU A 137 23.81 3.80 5.84
N ALA A 138 23.04 4.36 6.77
CA ALA A 138 23.22 4.06 8.19
C ALA A 138 22.86 2.62 8.52
N SER A 139 23.42 2.10 9.61
CA SER A 139 23.00 0.80 10.13
C SER A 139 21.52 0.79 10.51
N PRO A 140 20.74 -0.24 10.14
CA PRO A 140 19.37 -0.38 10.61
C PRO A 140 19.28 -0.66 12.13
N PHE A 141 20.39 -1.10 12.74
CA PHE A 141 20.46 -1.34 14.17
C PHE A 141 20.85 -0.08 14.91
N ARG A 142 20.06 0.26 15.93
CA ARG A 142 20.33 1.37 16.85
C ARG A 142 20.59 0.80 18.24
N PHE A 143 21.76 1.09 18.78
CA PHE A 143 22.05 0.79 20.17
C PHE A 143 21.49 1.92 21.04
N ILE A 144 20.57 1.59 21.92
CA ILE A 144 20.11 2.52 22.97
C ILE A 144 21.05 2.26 24.15
N SER A 145 21.92 3.22 24.46
CA SER A 145 22.67 3.16 25.72
C SER A 145 21.67 3.34 26.86
N SER A 146 21.49 2.32 27.68
CA SER A 146 20.82 2.43 28.97
C SER A 146 21.75 3.17 29.94
N THR A 147 21.92 4.47 29.77
CA THR A 147 22.43 5.33 30.84
C THR A 147 21.23 6.03 31.43
N GLU A 148 20.81 5.46 32.49
CA GLU A 148 19.95 5.60 33.65
C GLU A 148 18.72 4.86 33.65
#